data_75fc3a64ec7d53c3b77a83c234dfd495
#
_entry.id   75fc3a64ec7d53c3b77a83c234dfd495
#
_cell.length_a   1.000
_cell.length_b   1.000
_cell.length_c   1.000
_cell.angle_alpha   90.00
_cell.angle_beta   90.00
_cell.angle_gamma   90.00
#
_symmetry.space_group_name_H-M   'P 1'
#
loop_
_entity.id
_entity.type
_entity.pdbx_description
1 polymer ?
#
loop_
_entity_poly.entity_id
_entity_poly.type
_entity_poly.pdbx_seq_one_letter_code
_entity_poly.pdbx_strand_id
1 'polypeptide(L)'
;KTDVPHDYMVVEKPVQARFIKLENVHMPTGKFAISGLRVFGNGNGKKPAKVEGFIVLRTEKDKRSAFIKWKPANDAFAFNIYYGTHPNKLYTCIMVHNNNEYWMKAMDLKKDYYYTIEAVNENGTSDRIPVQRVE
;
A
#
# COMPACT_ATOMS: atom_id res chain seq x y z
N LYS A 1 -15.14 -17.01 20.96
CA LYS A 1 -15.85 -16.79 19.68
C LYS A 1 -16.26 -15.33 19.61
N THR A 2 -15.79 -14.58 18.64
CA THR A 2 -16.17 -13.19 18.44
C THR A 2 -17.21 -13.15 17.32
N ASP A 3 -18.32 -12.45 17.55
CA ASP A 3 -19.35 -12.21 16.54
C ASP A 3 -19.04 -10.97 15.65
N VAL A 4 -17.78 -10.53 15.72
CA VAL A 4 -17.30 -9.39 14.91
C VAL A 4 -16.67 -9.88 13.60
N PRO A 5 -16.88 -9.16 12.48
CA PRO A 5 -16.38 -9.55 11.17
C PRO A 5 -14.84 -9.43 11.07
N HIS A 6 -14.22 -8.74 12.02
CA HIS A 6 -12.76 -8.58 12.12
C HIS A 6 -12.29 -8.96 13.50
N ASP A 7 -11.18 -9.68 13.57
CA ASP A 7 -10.50 -10.00 14.82
C ASP A 7 -9.05 -9.53 14.76
N TYR A 8 -8.53 -9.11 15.91
CA TYR A 8 -7.18 -8.61 16.05
C TYR A 8 -6.52 -9.26 17.28
N MET A 9 -5.43 -9.97 17.05
CA MET A 9 -4.66 -10.61 18.09
C MET A 9 -3.31 -9.93 18.25
N VAL A 10 -3.01 -9.47 19.45
CA VAL A 10 -1.69 -8.95 19.80
C VAL A 10 -0.88 -10.09 20.41
N VAL A 11 0.33 -10.29 19.92
CA VAL A 11 1.30 -11.19 20.52
C VAL A 11 2.04 -10.42 21.62
N GLU A 12 1.82 -10.78 22.88
CA GLU A 12 2.37 -10.06 24.04
C GLU A 12 3.91 -9.99 24.04
N LYS A 13 4.55 -11.04 23.53
CA LYS A 13 6.01 -11.10 23.38
C LYS A 13 6.37 -11.21 21.91
N PRO A 14 7.28 -10.37 21.40
CA PRO A 14 7.73 -10.49 20.03
C PRO A 14 8.23 -11.90 19.73
N VAL A 15 7.74 -12.48 18.63
CA VAL A 15 8.16 -13.81 18.17
C VAL A 15 8.88 -13.62 16.82
N GLN A 16 10.09 -14.18 16.73
CA GLN A 16 10.76 -14.28 15.44
C GLN A 16 10.22 -15.50 14.70
N ALA A 17 9.57 -15.27 13.58
CA ALA A 17 8.98 -16.33 12.77
C ALA A 17 9.29 -16.09 11.30
N ARG A 18 9.61 -17.15 10.58
CA ARG A 18 9.76 -17.13 9.12
C ARG A 18 8.44 -17.49 8.42
N PHE A 19 7.61 -18.28 9.06
CA PHE A 19 6.35 -18.76 8.53
C PHE A 19 5.25 -18.62 9.57
N ILE A 20 4.06 -18.31 9.12
CA ILE A 20 2.85 -18.27 9.93
C ILE A 20 1.87 -19.27 9.35
N LYS A 21 1.34 -20.15 10.20
CA LYS A 21 0.33 -21.12 9.85
C LYS A 21 -0.96 -20.79 10.58
N LEU A 22 -2.03 -20.67 9.82
CA LEU A 22 -3.37 -20.56 10.38
C LEU A 22 -4.08 -21.90 10.23
N GLU A 23 -4.52 -22.48 11.34
CA GLU A 23 -5.25 -23.75 11.37
C GLU A 23 -6.66 -23.55 11.89
N ASN A 24 -7.61 -24.12 11.19
CA ASN A 24 -8.97 -24.22 11.68
C ASN A 24 -9.08 -25.40 12.64
N VAL A 25 -9.45 -25.14 13.89
CA VAL A 25 -9.62 -26.18 14.92
C VAL A 25 -11.06 -26.69 14.96
N HIS A 26 -12.03 -25.80 14.72
CA HIS A 26 -13.46 -26.17 14.71
C HIS A 26 -14.25 -25.26 13.78
N MET A 27 -15.03 -25.87 12.91
CA MET A 27 -15.92 -25.16 11.98
C MET A 27 -17.28 -25.89 11.88
N PRO A 28 -18.35 -25.30 12.41
CA PRO A 28 -19.68 -25.93 12.41
C PRO A 28 -20.21 -26.26 11.01
N THR A 29 -19.84 -25.46 10.00
CA THR A 29 -20.30 -25.61 8.62
C THR A 29 -19.46 -26.53 7.74
N GLY A 30 -18.34 -27.06 8.28
CA GLY A 30 -17.36 -27.84 7.53
C GLY A 30 -16.58 -27.09 6.43
N LYS A 31 -16.84 -25.79 6.26
CA LYS A 31 -16.16 -24.92 5.26
C LYS A 31 -15.41 -23.81 5.98
N PHE A 32 -14.11 -23.77 5.78
CA PHE A 32 -13.24 -22.71 6.29
C PHE A 32 -13.00 -21.64 5.23
N ALA A 33 -13.26 -20.40 5.56
CA ALA A 33 -12.96 -19.26 4.71
C ALA A 33 -12.50 -18.07 5.56
N ILE A 34 -11.50 -17.35 5.09
CA ILE A 34 -11.06 -16.07 5.62
C ILE A 34 -11.02 -15.07 4.46
N SER A 35 -11.53 -13.87 4.68
CA SER A 35 -11.54 -12.80 3.67
C SER A 35 -10.17 -12.13 3.52
N GLY A 36 -9.33 -12.24 4.52
CA GLY A 36 -7.96 -11.72 4.52
C GLY A 36 -7.24 -11.99 5.82
N LEU A 37 -5.94 -12.16 5.74
CA LEU A 37 -5.03 -12.23 6.89
C LEU A 37 -3.98 -11.14 6.72
N ARG A 38 -3.77 -10.36 7.78
CA ARG A 38 -2.68 -9.39 7.85
C ARG A 38 -1.84 -9.69 9.06
N VAL A 39 -0.53 -9.70 8.87
CA VAL A 39 0.44 -9.89 9.93
C VAL A 39 1.29 -8.62 10.01
N PHE A 40 1.41 -8.08 11.20
CA PHE A 40 2.19 -6.89 11.47
C PHE A 40 3.39 -7.28 12.34
N GLY A 41 4.53 -6.72 12.02
CA GLY A 41 5.76 -6.95 12.76
C GLY A 41 6.82 -5.93 12.38
N ASN A 42 7.90 -5.93 13.14
CA ASN A 42 9.07 -5.13 12.84
C ASN A 42 10.17 -6.04 12.29
N GLY A 43 10.58 -5.81 11.05
CA GLY A 43 11.80 -6.40 10.53
C GLY A 43 13.04 -5.80 11.19
N ASN A 44 14.11 -6.56 11.20
CA ASN A 44 15.42 -6.13 11.71
C ASN A 44 16.44 -5.87 10.57
N GLY A 45 15.98 -5.93 9.34
CA GLY A 45 16.79 -5.68 8.16
C GLY A 45 16.76 -4.22 7.69
N LYS A 46 17.24 -3.99 6.49
CA LYS A 46 17.31 -2.67 5.88
C LYS A 46 15.94 -2.29 5.27
N LYS A 47 15.50 -1.07 5.55
CA LYS A 47 14.35 -0.47 4.86
C LYS A 47 14.62 -0.33 3.36
N PRO A 48 13.57 -0.28 2.51
CA PRO A 48 13.77 -0.12 1.08
C PRO A 48 14.35 1.26 0.74
N ALA A 49 15.00 1.32 -0.39
CA ALA A 49 15.50 2.58 -0.94
C ALA A 49 14.33 3.50 -1.35
N LYS A 50 14.62 4.80 -1.38
CA LYS A 50 13.67 5.81 -1.85
C LYS A 50 13.29 5.54 -3.31
N VAL A 51 12.00 5.71 -3.63
CA VAL A 51 11.49 5.50 -4.99
C VAL A 51 12.11 6.49 -5.98
N GLU A 52 12.52 5.97 -7.12
CA GLU A 52 13.06 6.76 -8.22
C GLU A 52 12.12 6.76 -9.44
N GLY A 53 12.25 7.79 -10.29
CA GLY A 53 11.57 7.87 -11.57
C GLY A 53 10.04 7.90 -11.47
N PHE A 54 9.51 8.42 -10.36
CA PHE A 54 8.07 8.57 -10.18
C PHE A 54 7.53 9.65 -11.08
N ILE A 55 6.55 9.31 -11.90
CA ILE A 55 5.84 10.20 -12.80
C ILE A 55 4.33 9.97 -12.71
N VAL A 56 3.57 11.03 -12.83
CA VAL A 56 2.11 11.00 -12.92
C VAL A 56 1.69 11.80 -14.13
N LEU A 57 0.97 11.17 -15.05
CA LEU A 57 0.50 11.80 -16.29
C LEU A 57 -1.02 11.72 -16.35
N ARG A 58 -1.70 12.86 -16.37
CA ARG A 58 -3.12 12.90 -16.71
C ARG A 58 -3.29 12.61 -18.19
N THR A 59 -4.31 11.83 -18.53
CA THR A 59 -4.56 11.49 -19.92
C THR A 59 -5.25 12.67 -20.64
N GLU A 60 -4.79 13.01 -21.84
CA GLU A 60 -5.38 14.08 -22.63
C GLU A 60 -6.83 13.78 -23.05
N LYS A 61 -7.14 12.51 -23.31
CA LYS A 61 -8.48 12.05 -23.72
C LYS A 61 -9.51 12.10 -22.59
N ASP A 62 -9.08 11.83 -21.36
CA ASP A 62 -9.95 11.87 -20.18
C ASP A 62 -9.16 12.31 -18.96
N LYS A 63 -9.22 13.60 -18.68
CA LYS A 63 -8.56 14.20 -17.51
C LYS A 63 -9.03 13.65 -16.14
N ARG A 64 -10.05 12.79 -16.11
CA ARG A 64 -10.44 12.03 -14.91
C ARG A 64 -9.56 10.82 -14.64
N SER A 65 -8.64 10.53 -15.55
CA SER A 65 -7.71 9.41 -15.43
C SER A 65 -6.27 9.89 -15.43
N ALA A 66 -5.43 9.22 -14.65
CA ALA A 66 -4.00 9.44 -14.63
C ALA A 66 -3.24 8.12 -14.66
N PHE A 67 -2.16 8.10 -15.41
CA PHE A 67 -1.19 7.02 -15.41
C PHE A 67 -0.03 7.35 -14.48
N ILE A 68 0.22 6.48 -13.53
CA ILE A 68 1.26 6.62 -12.52
C ILE A 68 2.29 5.52 -12.75
N LYS A 69 3.57 5.89 -12.81
CA LYS A 69 4.68 4.95 -13.03
C LYS A 69 5.90 5.35 -12.22
N TRP A 70 6.72 4.36 -11.85
CA TRP A 70 8.01 4.55 -11.18
C TRP A 70 8.99 3.46 -11.60
N LYS A 71 10.27 3.63 -11.24
CA LYS A 71 11.27 2.60 -11.50
C LYS A 71 11.06 1.40 -10.57
N PRO A 72 11.22 0.16 -11.05
CA PRO A 72 11.22 -1.02 -10.18
C PRO A 72 12.27 -0.89 -9.07
N ALA A 73 11.95 -1.41 -7.89
CA ALA A 73 12.87 -1.51 -6.77
C ALA A 73 12.95 -2.98 -6.31
N ASN A 74 14.16 -3.55 -6.33
CA ASN A 74 14.38 -4.96 -6.02
C ASN A 74 14.28 -5.27 -4.51
N ASP A 75 14.33 -4.23 -3.68
CA ASP A 75 14.27 -4.30 -2.23
C ASP A 75 12.88 -3.95 -1.65
N ALA A 76 11.87 -3.81 -2.52
CA ALA A 76 10.50 -3.52 -2.15
C ALA A 76 9.52 -4.50 -2.81
N PHE A 77 8.48 -4.90 -2.09
CA PHE A 77 7.39 -5.73 -2.61
C PHE A 77 6.09 -4.95 -2.81
N ALA A 78 6.00 -3.75 -2.23
CA ALA A 78 4.84 -2.89 -2.39
C ALA A 78 5.24 -1.41 -2.36
N PHE A 79 4.30 -0.57 -2.79
CA PHE A 79 4.44 0.88 -2.82
C PHE A 79 3.16 1.54 -2.33
N ASN A 80 3.30 2.53 -1.44
CA ASN A 80 2.20 3.36 -0.98
C ASN A 80 2.19 4.66 -1.77
N ILE A 81 1.17 4.88 -2.57
CA ILE A 81 0.93 6.13 -3.29
C ILE A 81 -0.04 6.96 -2.46
N TYR A 82 0.40 8.11 -1.97
CA TYR A 82 -0.44 9.06 -1.27
C TYR A 82 -0.85 10.19 -2.19
N TYR A 83 -2.11 10.58 -2.12
CA TYR A 83 -2.60 11.67 -2.94
C TYR A 83 -3.72 12.48 -2.27
N GLY A 84 -3.96 13.65 -2.81
CA GLY A 84 -4.99 14.58 -2.36
C GLY A 84 -5.08 15.80 -3.27
N THR A 85 -6.02 16.68 -2.99
CA THR A 85 -6.22 17.95 -3.73
C THR A 85 -5.50 19.15 -3.09
N HIS A 86 -4.65 18.89 -2.11
CA HIS A 86 -3.84 19.92 -1.44
C HIS A 86 -2.48 19.31 -1.05
N PRO A 87 -1.35 20.02 -1.22
CA PRO A 87 0.00 19.46 -1.01
C PRO A 87 0.24 18.96 0.42
N ASN A 88 -0.40 19.57 1.40
CA ASN A 88 -0.27 19.21 2.81
C ASN A 88 -1.39 18.28 3.32
N LYS A 89 -2.26 17.77 2.43
CA LYS A 89 -3.43 16.95 2.77
C LYS A 89 -3.53 15.74 1.84
N LEU A 90 -2.53 14.86 1.90
CA LEU A 90 -2.47 13.63 1.12
C LEU A 90 -3.04 12.47 1.95
N TYR A 91 -4.34 12.52 2.24
CA TYR A 91 -5.01 11.59 3.15
C TYR A 91 -5.41 10.26 2.52
N THR A 92 -5.44 10.18 1.20
CA THR A 92 -5.76 8.94 0.51
C THR A 92 -4.49 8.18 0.19
N CYS A 93 -4.50 6.87 0.44
CA CYS A 93 -3.39 5.98 0.16
C CYS A 93 -3.85 4.80 -0.69
N ILE A 94 -3.09 4.49 -1.71
CA ILE A 94 -3.25 3.28 -2.54
C ILE A 94 -1.98 2.45 -2.36
N MET A 95 -2.13 1.19 -1.96
CA MET A 95 -1.02 0.24 -1.92
C MET A 95 -1.00 -0.59 -3.20
N VAL A 96 0.12 -0.56 -3.90
CA VAL A 96 0.36 -1.34 -5.12
C VAL A 96 1.39 -2.43 -4.81
N HIS A 97 1.01 -3.69 -5.00
CA HIS A 97 1.88 -4.84 -4.75
C HIS A 97 2.52 -5.35 -6.04
N ASN A 98 3.80 -5.67 -5.99
CA ASN A 98 4.56 -6.34 -7.05
C ASN A 98 4.37 -5.72 -8.44
N ASN A 99 4.16 -4.42 -8.50
CA ASN A 99 4.00 -3.67 -9.73
C ASN A 99 4.65 -2.30 -9.59
N ASN A 100 4.98 -1.67 -10.71
CA ASN A 100 5.62 -0.36 -10.79
C ASN A 100 4.80 0.64 -11.61
N GLU A 101 3.50 0.38 -11.77
CA GLU A 101 2.55 1.27 -12.41
C GLU A 101 1.14 1.13 -11.81
N TYR A 102 0.35 2.19 -11.94
CA TYR A 102 -1.03 2.22 -11.50
C TYR A 102 -1.87 3.17 -12.36
N TRP A 103 -3.07 2.73 -12.72
CA TRP A 103 -4.07 3.56 -13.40
C TRP A 103 -5.07 4.12 -12.40
N MET A 104 -5.00 5.41 -12.15
CA MET A 104 -6.01 6.13 -11.36
C MET A 104 -7.17 6.54 -12.24
N LYS A 105 -8.39 6.42 -11.70
CA LYS A 105 -9.65 6.79 -12.37
C LYS A 105 -10.50 7.67 -11.46
N ALA A 106 -11.53 8.30 -12.04
CA ALA A 106 -12.52 9.09 -11.32
C ALA A 106 -11.96 10.32 -10.57
N MET A 107 -10.94 10.96 -11.12
CA MET A 107 -10.43 12.25 -10.65
C MET A 107 -11.40 13.38 -11.00
N ASP A 108 -11.41 14.43 -10.19
CA ASP A 108 -12.14 15.66 -10.49
C ASP A 108 -11.43 16.44 -11.61
N LEU A 109 -12.18 16.82 -12.65
CA LEU A 109 -11.65 17.57 -13.81
C LEU A 109 -11.13 18.96 -13.47
N LYS A 110 -11.70 19.57 -12.42
CA LYS A 110 -11.46 20.98 -12.06
C LYS A 110 -10.44 21.15 -10.93
N LYS A 111 -9.86 20.04 -10.44
CA LYS A 111 -8.92 20.06 -9.33
C LYS A 111 -7.55 19.58 -9.73
N ASP A 112 -6.54 20.24 -9.19
CA ASP A 112 -5.20 19.72 -9.17
C ASP A 112 -5.09 18.59 -8.16
N TYR A 113 -4.19 17.67 -8.45
CA TYR A 113 -3.86 16.59 -7.53
C TYR A 113 -2.38 16.63 -7.18
N TYR A 114 -2.11 16.23 -5.96
CA TYR A 114 -0.77 16.17 -5.40
C TYR A 114 -0.47 14.73 -5.00
N TYR A 115 0.71 14.26 -5.34
CA TYR A 115 1.12 12.87 -5.15
C TYR A 115 2.48 12.77 -4.48
N THR A 116 2.65 11.75 -3.69
CA THR A 116 3.95 11.26 -3.22
C THR A 116 3.90 9.75 -3.11
N ILE A 117 5.05 9.09 -3.07
CA ILE A 117 5.17 7.64 -3.00
C ILE A 117 6.28 7.25 -2.04
N GLU A 118 6.12 6.10 -1.39
CA GLU A 118 7.12 5.40 -0.61
C GLU A 118 7.15 3.92 -0.98
N ALA A 119 8.30 3.29 -0.90
CA ALA A 119 8.47 1.85 -1.05
C ALA A 119 8.26 1.14 0.28
N VAL A 120 7.84 -0.12 0.23
CA VAL A 120 7.53 -0.95 1.40
C VAL A 120 8.22 -2.29 1.29
N ASN A 121 8.89 -2.72 2.35
CA ASN A 121 9.33 -4.09 2.56
C ASN A 121 9.03 -4.56 3.99
N GLU A 122 9.45 -5.76 4.35
CA GLU A 122 9.24 -6.34 5.69
C GLU A 122 9.93 -5.57 6.83
N ASN A 123 10.87 -4.68 6.49
CA ASN A 123 11.64 -3.89 7.46
C ASN A 123 11.12 -2.46 7.62
N GLY A 124 10.08 -2.10 6.86
CA GLY A 124 9.40 -0.81 6.95
C GLY A 124 9.21 -0.10 5.61
N THR A 125 9.09 1.22 5.68
CA THR A 125 8.89 2.08 4.52
C THR A 125 10.12 2.95 4.25
N SER A 126 10.35 3.28 2.98
CA SER A 126 11.34 4.28 2.59
C SER A 126 10.90 5.70 2.98
N ASP A 127 11.80 6.65 2.85
CA ASP A 127 11.40 8.05 2.82
C ASP A 127 10.52 8.31 1.60
N ARG A 128 9.54 9.21 1.76
CA ARG A 128 8.71 9.68 0.66
C ARG A 128 9.51 10.59 -0.28
N ILE A 129 9.15 10.55 -1.54
CA ILE A 129 9.65 11.54 -2.49
C ILE A 129 9.01 12.91 -2.23
N PRO A 130 9.57 14.01 -2.73
CA PRO A 130 8.89 15.31 -2.74
C PRO A 130 7.52 15.23 -3.40
N VAL A 131 6.57 15.99 -2.87
CA VAL A 131 5.21 16.05 -3.42
C VAL A 131 5.23 16.63 -4.82
N GLN A 132 4.58 15.96 -5.76
CA GLN A 132 4.42 16.41 -7.15
C GLN A 132 2.98 16.87 -7.39
N ARG A 133 2.82 18.04 -8.03
CA ARG A 133 1.53 18.54 -8.50
C ARG A 133 1.26 18.04 -9.92
N VAL A 134 0.02 17.67 -10.18
CA VAL A 134 -0.47 17.23 -11.49
C VAL A 134 -1.76 17.96 -11.83
N GLU A 135 -1.75 18.68 -12.93
CA GLU A 135 -2.85 19.51 -13.45
C GLU A 135 -3.83 18.72 -14.33
#